data_0af6b8f056f44e9cb1321693aeee45a5
#
_entry.id   0af6b8f056f44e9cb1321693aeee45a5
#
_cell.length_a   1.000
_cell.length_b   1.000
_cell.length_c   1.000
_cell.angle_alpha   90.00
_cell.angle_beta   90.00
_cell.angle_gamma   90.00
#
_symmetry.space_group_name_H-M   'P 1'
#
loop_
_entity.id
_entity.type
_entity.pdbx_description
1 polymer ?
#
loop_
_entity_poly.entity_id
_entity_poly.type
_entity_poly.pdbx_seq_one_letter_code
_entity_poly.pdbx_strand_id
1 'polypeptide(L)'
;MKTAQVNGENIIIKEVEDLKLNGRKGAIVKVLGCGLCGSDIVKFKHKIVKDGAVLGHEIVAVIEEINSDTSFRTGDKIVSSHHIPCFECTYCKHGNFSMCEHFKETNIIPGGFSEKVFLSEEHLKNVAHRVPEQISDEEISFYEPLGCCIRAINRCNLTPNDKTLVIGLGSIGLLMSEALKAMG
;
A
#
# COMPACT_ATOMS: atom_id res chain seq x y z
N MET A 1 9.13 13.81 13.39
CA MET A 1 9.07 12.39 13.01
C MET A 1 10.27 12.00 12.15
N LYS A 2 10.68 10.74 12.18
CA LYS A 2 11.76 10.22 11.34
C LYS A 2 11.21 9.72 10.01
N THR A 3 12.00 9.92 8.94
CA THR A 3 11.72 9.44 7.60
C THR A 3 13.00 8.85 6.99
N ALA A 4 12.87 7.76 6.21
CA ALA A 4 13.98 7.24 5.40
C ALA A 4 13.90 7.87 4.02
N GLN A 5 14.83 8.76 3.71
CA GLN A 5 14.83 9.55 2.47
C GLN A 5 15.94 9.12 1.51
N VAL A 6 15.61 9.10 0.23
CA VAL A 6 16.61 8.94 -0.83
C VAL A 6 17.55 10.16 -0.85
N ASN A 7 18.85 9.92 -0.91
CA ASN A 7 19.89 10.94 -1.04
C ASN A 7 21.01 10.42 -1.93
N GLY A 8 20.92 10.68 -3.23
CA GLY A 8 21.83 10.14 -4.24
C GLY A 8 21.79 8.60 -4.30
N GLU A 9 22.88 7.97 -3.90
CA GLU A 9 23.02 6.50 -3.86
C GLU A 9 22.83 5.92 -2.44
N ASN A 10 22.29 6.70 -1.52
CA ASN A 10 22.09 6.32 -0.14
C ASN A 10 20.64 6.52 0.30
N ILE A 11 20.26 5.81 1.35
CA ILE A 11 19.06 6.10 2.14
C ILE A 11 19.54 6.68 3.47
N ILE A 12 19.05 7.86 3.81
CA ILE A 12 19.38 8.54 5.07
C ILE A 12 18.14 8.65 5.95
N ILE A 13 18.33 8.52 7.26
CA ILE A 13 17.28 8.85 8.23
C ILE A 13 17.33 10.34 8.50
N LYS A 14 16.21 11.01 8.28
CA LYS A 14 16.08 12.45 8.52
C LYS A 14 14.93 12.71 9.48
N GLU A 15 15.17 13.57 10.45
CA GLU A 15 14.11 14.14 11.29
C GLU A 15 13.45 15.30 10.56
N VAL A 16 12.14 15.25 10.48
CA VAL A 16 11.29 16.26 9.87
C VAL A 16 10.17 16.64 10.83
N GLU A 17 9.50 17.76 10.58
CA GLU A 17 8.34 18.16 11.35
C GLU A 17 7.24 17.08 11.30
N ASP A 18 6.55 16.89 12.42
CA ASP A 18 5.42 15.94 12.47
C ASP A 18 4.30 16.38 11.54
N LEU A 19 3.67 15.38 10.91
CA LEU A 19 2.48 15.62 10.11
C LEU A 19 1.34 16.12 11.00
N LYS A 20 0.56 17.05 10.46
CA LYS A 20 -0.67 17.59 11.08
C LYS A 20 -1.77 17.65 10.03
N LEU A 21 -2.99 17.41 10.44
CA LEU A 21 -4.14 17.51 9.51
C LEU A 21 -4.32 18.93 8.98
N ASN A 22 -4.14 19.95 9.83
CA ASN A 22 -4.29 21.37 9.44
C ASN A 22 -5.57 21.64 8.66
N GLY A 23 -6.69 21.02 9.08
CA GLY A 23 -7.99 21.12 8.42
C GLY A 23 -8.18 20.23 7.20
N ARG A 24 -7.15 19.52 6.72
CA ARG A 24 -7.29 18.55 5.62
C ARG A 24 -8.23 17.40 6.01
N LYS A 25 -9.00 16.92 5.03
CA LYS A 25 -9.81 15.71 5.18
C LYS A 25 -8.93 14.46 5.00
N GLY A 26 -9.02 13.55 5.98
CA GLY A 26 -8.24 12.31 6.00
C GLY A 26 -7.77 11.92 7.39
N ALA A 27 -6.68 11.17 7.47
CA ALA A 27 -6.09 10.73 8.73
C ALA A 27 -4.56 10.85 8.73
N ILE A 28 -4.00 11.13 9.90
CA ILE A 28 -2.59 10.87 10.20
C ILE A 28 -2.53 9.50 10.88
N VAL A 29 -1.73 8.62 10.34
CA VAL A 29 -1.56 7.26 10.86
C VAL A 29 -0.11 7.06 11.30
N LYS A 30 0.08 6.41 12.45
CA LYS A 30 1.38 5.94 12.92
C LYS A 30 1.67 4.60 12.27
N VAL A 31 2.78 4.52 11.55
CA VAL A 31 3.22 3.29 10.90
C VAL A 31 3.75 2.31 11.94
N LEU A 32 3.21 1.10 11.97
CA LEU A 32 3.67 -0.02 12.80
C LEU A 32 4.71 -0.86 12.05
N GLY A 33 4.52 -1.01 10.75
CA GLY A 33 5.41 -1.71 9.85
C GLY A 33 5.16 -1.32 8.40
N CYS A 34 6.18 -1.50 7.57
CA CYS A 34 6.09 -1.29 6.13
C CYS A 34 6.94 -2.35 5.41
N GLY A 35 6.33 -3.12 4.52
CA GLY A 35 7.03 -4.07 3.67
C GLY A 35 7.96 -3.37 2.68
N LEU A 36 9.01 -4.07 2.25
CA LEU A 36 9.94 -3.61 1.21
C LEU A 36 9.60 -4.28 -0.12
N CYS A 37 9.00 -3.55 -1.02
CA CYS A 37 8.67 -4.01 -2.36
C CYS A 37 9.88 -4.00 -3.30
N GLY A 38 9.93 -4.92 -4.25
CA GLY A 38 10.91 -4.89 -5.33
C GLY A 38 10.86 -3.59 -6.15
N SER A 39 9.69 -2.95 -6.25
CA SER A 39 9.52 -1.66 -6.92
C SER A 39 10.25 -0.52 -6.22
N ASP A 40 10.37 -0.55 -4.88
CA ASP A 40 11.15 0.44 -4.12
C ASP A 40 12.63 0.32 -4.45
N ILE A 41 13.14 -0.93 -4.54
CA ILE A 41 14.52 -1.21 -4.93
C ILE A 41 14.79 -0.73 -6.36
N VAL A 42 13.87 -0.99 -7.30
CA VAL A 42 13.98 -0.53 -8.69
C VAL A 42 13.99 0.99 -8.75
N LYS A 43 13.05 1.67 -8.09
CA LYS A 43 12.97 3.14 -8.05
C LYS A 43 14.25 3.76 -7.49
N PHE A 44 14.82 3.18 -6.44
CA PHE A 44 16.07 3.64 -5.83
C PHE A 44 17.28 3.40 -6.74
N LYS A 45 17.50 2.15 -7.19
CA LYS A 45 18.67 1.78 -7.98
C LYS A 45 18.75 2.51 -9.33
N HIS A 46 17.62 2.72 -9.98
CA HIS A 46 17.55 3.39 -11.29
C HIS A 46 17.31 4.90 -11.18
N LYS A 47 17.38 5.47 -9.97
CA LYS A 47 17.24 6.92 -9.73
C LYS A 47 15.94 7.50 -10.33
N ILE A 48 14.85 6.71 -10.26
CA ILE A 48 13.53 7.12 -10.78
C ILE A 48 12.89 8.20 -9.89
N VAL A 49 13.23 8.20 -8.60
CA VAL A 49 12.75 9.17 -7.62
C VAL A 49 13.82 10.21 -7.31
N LYS A 50 13.38 11.42 -6.93
CA LYS A 50 14.26 12.53 -6.57
C LYS A 50 14.80 12.37 -5.16
N ASP A 51 15.90 13.08 -4.86
CA ASP A 51 16.39 13.24 -3.50
C ASP A 51 15.31 13.84 -2.58
N GLY A 52 15.27 13.33 -1.36
CA GLY A 52 14.22 13.65 -0.39
C GLY A 52 12.96 12.79 -0.50
N ALA A 53 12.80 11.95 -1.54
CA ALA A 53 11.68 11.04 -1.65
C ALA A 53 11.70 10.00 -0.53
N VAL A 54 10.53 9.71 0.04
CA VAL A 54 10.29 8.60 0.96
C VAL A 54 9.56 7.51 0.20
N LEU A 55 10.13 6.32 0.16
CA LEU A 55 9.55 5.14 -0.46
C LEU A 55 8.70 4.33 0.53
N GLY A 56 8.28 3.13 0.13
CA GLY A 56 7.44 2.24 0.93
C GLY A 56 5.96 2.51 0.73
N HIS A 57 5.20 1.43 0.60
CA HIS A 57 3.76 1.49 0.30
C HIS A 57 2.95 0.30 0.84
N GLU A 58 3.61 -0.66 1.46
CA GLU A 58 3.02 -1.86 2.07
C GLU A 58 2.86 -1.63 3.59
N ILE A 59 2.03 -0.64 3.98
CA ILE A 59 1.93 -0.17 5.37
C ILE A 59 0.91 -0.92 6.20
N VAL A 60 1.27 -1.13 7.48
CA VAL A 60 0.37 -1.40 8.60
C VAL A 60 0.45 -0.24 9.55
N ALA A 61 -0.66 0.32 9.96
CA ALA A 61 -0.66 1.54 10.74
C ALA A 61 -1.84 1.64 11.72
N VAL A 62 -1.73 2.55 12.69
CA VAL A 62 -2.81 2.92 13.61
C VAL A 62 -3.18 4.39 13.38
N ILE A 63 -4.46 4.69 13.34
CA ILE A 63 -4.96 6.06 13.19
C ILE A 63 -4.66 6.85 14.49
N GLU A 64 -3.86 7.92 14.38
CA GLU A 64 -3.60 8.86 15.50
C GLU A 64 -4.54 10.07 15.48
N GLU A 65 -4.74 10.65 14.29
CA GLU A 65 -5.66 11.78 14.09
C GLU A 65 -6.56 11.53 12.91
N ILE A 66 -7.81 11.90 12.97
CA ILE A 66 -8.77 11.75 11.88
C ILE A 66 -9.70 12.95 11.78
N ASN A 67 -9.88 13.43 10.53
CA ASN A 67 -10.88 14.41 10.14
C ASN A 67 -11.53 13.90 8.84
N SER A 68 -12.48 12.98 8.97
CA SER A 68 -13.09 12.32 7.82
C SER A 68 -14.50 11.86 8.14
N ASP A 69 -15.37 11.92 7.15
CA ASP A 69 -16.74 11.38 7.22
C ASP A 69 -16.72 9.88 6.83
N THR A 70 -16.10 9.08 7.69
CA THR A 70 -16.00 7.60 7.54
C THR A 70 -16.30 6.93 8.87
N SER A 71 -16.43 5.60 8.84
CA SER A 71 -16.61 4.81 10.07
C SER A 71 -15.32 4.62 10.88
N PHE A 72 -14.16 5.01 10.35
CA PHE A 72 -12.88 4.89 11.05
C PHE A 72 -12.77 5.84 12.25
N ARG A 73 -11.97 5.45 13.23
CA ARG A 73 -11.73 6.21 14.48
C ARG A 73 -10.26 6.16 14.85
N THR A 74 -9.83 7.13 15.67
CA THR A 74 -8.53 7.09 16.34
C THR A 74 -8.39 5.77 17.12
N GLY A 75 -7.23 5.12 16.98
CA GLY A 75 -6.93 3.80 17.54
C GLY A 75 -7.23 2.63 16.62
N ASP A 76 -7.97 2.80 15.52
CA ASP A 76 -8.18 1.72 14.56
C ASP A 76 -6.85 1.32 13.91
N LYS A 77 -6.53 0.01 13.95
CA LYS A 77 -5.44 -0.58 13.16
C LYS A 77 -5.94 -0.79 11.74
N ILE A 78 -5.17 -0.31 10.77
CA ILE A 78 -5.54 -0.33 9.35
C ILE A 78 -4.39 -0.70 8.43
N VAL A 79 -4.75 -1.17 7.26
CA VAL A 79 -3.92 -1.23 6.05
C VAL A 79 -4.58 -0.39 4.96
N SER A 80 -3.79 0.07 4.00
CA SER A 80 -4.31 0.84 2.87
C SER A 80 -3.46 0.60 1.62
N SER A 81 -4.10 0.55 0.46
CA SER A 81 -3.37 0.76 -0.79
C SER A 81 -2.87 2.20 -0.86
N HIS A 82 -1.73 2.40 -1.50
CA HIS A 82 -1.13 3.73 -1.65
C HIS A 82 -1.72 4.52 -2.83
N HIS A 83 -2.28 3.84 -3.82
CA HIS A 83 -2.93 4.44 -4.97
C HIS A 83 -4.44 4.20 -4.96
N ILE A 84 -5.20 5.16 -5.50
CA ILE A 84 -6.66 5.13 -5.56
C ILE A 84 -7.11 5.31 -7.01
N PRO A 85 -7.85 4.37 -7.60
CA PRO A 85 -8.49 4.58 -8.90
C PRO A 85 -9.70 5.51 -8.74
N CYS A 86 -10.09 6.23 -9.79
CA CYS A 86 -11.28 7.10 -9.75
C CYS A 86 -12.62 6.33 -9.79
N PHE A 87 -12.60 5.04 -10.07
CA PHE A 87 -13.75 4.12 -10.20
C PHE A 87 -14.77 4.45 -11.31
N GLU A 88 -14.63 5.54 -12.03
CA GLU A 88 -15.62 6.03 -13.01
C GLU A 88 -15.11 6.15 -14.45
N CYS A 89 -13.79 6.24 -14.68
CA CYS A 89 -13.24 6.28 -16.03
C CYS A 89 -13.39 4.94 -16.77
N THR A 90 -13.20 4.96 -18.06
CA THR A 90 -13.30 3.76 -18.91
C THR A 90 -12.41 2.63 -18.43
N TYR A 91 -11.18 2.92 -17.99
CA TYR A 91 -10.28 1.90 -17.45
C TYR A 91 -10.83 1.26 -16.19
N CYS A 92 -11.36 2.07 -15.26
CA CYS A 92 -11.93 1.58 -14.01
C CYS A 92 -13.17 0.72 -14.24
N LYS A 93 -14.06 1.14 -15.14
CA LYS A 93 -15.28 0.39 -15.51
C LYS A 93 -14.97 -1.00 -16.10
N HIS A 94 -13.80 -1.17 -16.69
CA HIS A 94 -13.29 -2.47 -17.19
C HIS A 94 -12.33 -3.18 -16.22
N GLY A 95 -12.22 -2.73 -14.96
CA GLY A 95 -11.34 -3.33 -13.96
C GLY A 95 -9.83 -3.11 -14.21
N ASN A 96 -9.46 -2.16 -15.07
CA ASN A 96 -8.07 -1.83 -15.39
C ASN A 96 -7.56 -0.66 -14.54
N PHE A 97 -7.68 -0.77 -13.22
CA PHE A 97 -7.41 0.31 -12.26
C PHE A 97 -6.02 0.94 -12.41
N SER A 98 -4.99 0.14 -12.64
CA SER A 98 -3.60 0.62 -12.83
C SER A 98 -3.39 1.47 -14.08
N MET A 99 -4.37 1.52 -15.00
CA MET A 99 -4.35 2.38 -16.17
C MET A 99 -5.06 3.72 -15.95
N CYS A 100 -5.76 3.88 -14.85
CA CYS A 100 -6.44 5.11 -14.45
C CYS A 100 -5.40 6.21 -14.16
N GLU A 101 -5.62 7.41 -14.70
CA GLU A 101 -4.73 8.56 -14.44
C GLU A 101 -4.71 8.93 -12.96
N HIS A 102 -5.90 9.04 -12.35
CA HIS A 102 -6.03 9.34 -10.92
C HIS A 102 -5.25 8.34 -10.04
N PHE A 103 -5.27 7.04 -10.39
CA PHE A 103 -4.47 6.03 -9.70
C PHE A 103 -2.97 6.37 -9.71
N LYS A 104 -2.46 6.89 -10.82
CA LYS A 104 -1.03 7.23 -10.94
C LYS A 104 -0.63 8.51 -10.22
N GLU A 105 -1.60 9.40 -9.99
CA GLU A 105 -1.38 10.71 -9.35
C GLU A 105 -1.52 10.63 -7.82
N THR A 106 -2.27 9.64 -7.30
CA THR A 106 -2.48 9.48 -5.86
C THR A 106 -1.31 8.76 -5.20
N ASN A 107 -1.06 9.06 -3.94
CA ASN A 107 -0.10 8.35 -3.09
C ASN A 107 -0.36 8.66 -1.61
N ILE A 108 0.17 7.83 -0.73
CA ILE A 108 0.32 8.12 0.70
C ILE A 108 1.47 9.11 0.92
N ILE A 109 1.39 9.97 1.90
CA ILE A 109 2.35 11.07 2.08
C ILE A 109 3.00 10.99 3.47
N PRO A 110 4.34 11.00 3.56
CA PRO A 110 5.34 11.13 2.49
C PRO A 110 5.65 9.81 1.79
N GLY A 111 5.39 8.67 2.39
CA GLY A 111 5.67 7.31 1.99
C GLY A 111 5.79 6.42 3.22
N GLY A 112 5.68 5.09 3.05
CA GLY A 112 5.58 4.13 4.15
C GLY A 112 6.85 4.00 5.00
N PHE A 113 8.03 4.35 4.48
CA PHE A 113 9.26 4.34 5.28
C PHE A 113 9.39 5.64 6.09
N SER A 114 8.36 5.96 6.87
CA SER A 114 8.27 7.07 7.81
C SER A 114 7.52 6.65 9.07
N GLU A 115 7.72 7.36 10.17
CA GLU A 115 6.99 7.06 11.42
C GLU A 115 5.50 7.37 11.30
N LYS A 116 5.12 8.36 10.48
CA LYS A 116 3.72 8.75 10.25
C LYS A 116 3.46 8.99 8.78
N VAL A 117 2.23 8.71 8.36
CA VAL A 117 1.74 8.88 6.99
C VAL A 117 0.39 9.61 7.03
N PHE A 118 0.17 10.50 6.09
CA PHE A 118 -1.16 11.06 5.81
C PHE A 118 -1.87 10.20 4.76
N LEU A 119 -3.07 9.77 5.09
CA LEU A 119 -4.05 9.17 4.19
C LEU A 119 -5.16 10.18 3.94
N SER A 120 -5.46 10.46 2.68
CA SER A 120 -6.58 11.31 2.33
C SER A 120 -7.93 10.64 2.69
N GLU A 121 -8.99 11.43 2.78
CA GLU A 121 -10.35 10.90 2.98
C GLU A 121 -10.72 9.88 1.90
N GLU A 122 -10.22 10.06 0.69
CA GLU A 122 -10.43 9.15 -0.43
C GLU A 122 -9.75 7.78 -0.20
N HIS A 123 -8.55 7.74 0.39
CA HIS A 123 -7.93 6.49 0.84
C HIS A 123 -8.82 5.78 1.86
N LEU A 124 -9.30 6.50 2.87
CA LEU A 124 -10.14 5.93 3.91
C LEU A 124 -11.47 5.39 3.38
N LYS A 125 -12.07 6.04 2.39
CA LYS A 125 -13.35 5.63 1.80
C LYS A 125 -13.23 4.43 0.87
N ASN A 126 -12.12 4.29 0.14
CA ASN A 126 -12.07 3.39 -1.01
C ASN A 126 -11.09 2.23 -0.86
N VAL A 127 -9.97 2.40 -0.16
CA VAL A 127 -8.85 1.44 -0.20
C VAL A 127 -8.21 1.14 1.16
N ALA A 128 -8.71 1.75 2.25
CA ALA A 128 -8.29 1.41 3.60
C ALA A 128 -9.23 0.37 4.22
N HIS A 129 -8.67 -0.54 5.00
CA HIS A 129 -9.41 -1.60 5.69
C HIS A 129 -8.93 -1.74 7.14
N ARG A 130 -9.88 -2.00 8.06
CA ARG A 130 -9.53 -2.39 9.43
C ARG A 130 -8.87 -3.75 9.45
N VAL A 131 -7.85 -3.87 10.26
CA VAL A 131 -7.16 -5.15 10.49
C VAL A 131 -7.91 -5.93 11.57
N PRO A 132 -8.32 -7.18 11.32
CA PRO A 132 -8.85 -8.05 12.35
C PRO A 132 -7.82 -8.29 13.47
N GLU A 133 -8.28 -8.33 14.72
CA GLU A 133 -7.40 -8.47 15.90
C GLU A 133 -6.53 -9.73 15.88
N GLN A 134 -7.00 -10.79 15.20
CA GLN A 134 -6.33 -12.09 15.14
C GLN A 134 -5.10 -12.10 14.21
N ILE A 135 -4.97 -11.09 13.33
CA ILE A 135 -3.90 -11.04 12.33
C ILE A 135 -2.75 -10.20 12.87
N SER A 136 -1.54 -10.76 12.85
CA SER A 136 -0.32 -10.04 13.26
C SER A 136 0.03 -8.91 12.29
N ASP A 137 0.87 -7.98 12.73
CA ASP A 137 1.32 -6.87 11.89
C ASP A 137 2.17 -7.38 10.71
N GLU A 138 2.96 -8.43 10.95
CA GLU A 138 3.77 -9.08 9.92
C GLU A 138 2.91 -9.75 8.85
N GLU A 139 1.87 -10.50 9.23
CA GLU A 139 0.97 -11.16 8.30
C GLU A 139 0.20 -10.14 7.46
N ILE A 140 -0.38 -9.12 8.10
CA ILE A 140 -1.19 -8.14 7.39
C ILE A 140 -0.35 -7.18 6.54
N SER A 141 0.96 -7.07 6.76
CA SER A 141 1.84 -6.29 5.88
C SER A 141 1.85 -6.79 4.44
N PHE A 142 1.48 -8.06 4.23
CA PHE A 142 1.28 -8.65 2.91
C PHE A 142 -0.04 -8.31 2.23
N TYR A 143 -0.88 -7.46 2.82
CA TYR A 143 -2.16 -7.05 2.24
C TYR A 143 -2.03 -6.49 0.83
N GLU A 144 -1.11 -5.54 0.60
CA GLU A 144 -0.91 -4.92 -0.70
C GLU A 144 -0.34 -5.91 -1.73
N PRO A 145 0.77 -6.62 -1.47
CA PRO A 145 1.30 -7.61 -2.42
C PRO A 145 0.36 -8.79 -2.66
N LEU A 146 -0.44 -9.21 -1.66
CA LEU A 146 -1.47 -10.23 -1.86
C LEU A 146 -2.55 -9.75 -2.86
N GLY A 147 -2.96 -8.48 -2.77
CA GLY A 147 -3.87 -7.88 -3.75
C GLY A 147 -3.33 -7.95 -5.17
N CYS A 148 -2.01 -7.75 -5.37
CA CYS A 148 -1.34 -7.93 -6.66
C CYS A 148 -1.39 -9.38 -7.13
N CYS A 149 -1.16 -10.35 -6.24
CA CYS A 149 -1.25 -11.78 -6.56
C CYS A 149 -2.67 -12.20 -6.97
N ILE A 150 -3.67 -11.83 -6.19
CA ILE A 150 -5.08 -12.13 -6.48
C ILE A 150 -5.50 -11.52 -7.83
N ARG A 151 -5.08 -10.28 -8.09
CA ARG A 151 -5.34 -9.65 -9.38
C ARG A 151 -4.71 -10.41 -10.55
N ALA A 152 -3.50 -10.90 -10.40
CA ALA A 152 -2.83 -11.70 -11.43
C ALA A 152 -3.57 -13.01 -11.67
N ILE A 153 -3.96 -13.72 -10.61
CA ILE A 153 -4.73 -14.97 -10.69
C ILE A 153 -6.06 -14.72 -11.42
N ASN A 154 -6.80 -13.69 -11.03
CA ASN A 154 -8.09 -13.36 -11.65
C ASN A 154 -7.97 -13.06 -13.16
N ARG A 155 -6.81 -12.58 -13.62
CA ARG A 155 -6.56 -12.33 -15.05
C ARG A 155 -6.19 -13.57 -15.83
N CYS A 156 -5.83 -14.67 -15.17
CA CYS A 156 -5.55 -15.94 -15.83
C CYS A 156 -6.83 -16.70 -16.21
N ASN A 157 -8.02 -16.25 -15.75
CA ASN A 157 -9.31 -16.90 -15.98
C ASN A 157 -9.28 -18.41 -15.65
N LEU A 158 -8.66 -18.75 -14.54
CA LEU A 158 -8.53 -20.15 -14.10
C LEU A 158 -9.91 -20.74 -13.78
N THR A 159 -10.05 -22.00 -14.07
CA THR A 159 -11.22 -22.81 -13.72
C THR A 159 -10.86 -23.86 -12.66
N PRO A 160 -11.80 -24.34 -11.86
CA PRO A 160 -11.55 -25.46 -10.95
C PRO A 160 -10.95 -26.65 -11.70
N ASN A 161 -9.93 -27.28 -11.13
CA ASN A 161 -9.13 -28.39 -11.69
C ASN A 161 -8.05 -27.97 -12.72
N ASP A 162 -7.85 -26.69 -12.99
CA ASP A 162 -6.68 -26.25 -13.75
C ASP A 162 -5.39 -26.56 -12.98
N LYS A 163 -4.37 -27.03 -13.69
CA LYS A 163 -3.05 -27.25 -13.12
C LYS A 163 -2.20 -26.01 -13.38
N THR A 164 -1.79 -25.36 -12.30
CA THR A 164 -0.96 -24.15 -12.36
C THR A 164 0.49 -24.44 -11.97
N LEU A 165 1.42 -23.81 -12.68
CA LEU A 165 2.85 -23.85 -12.37
C LEU A 165 3.33 -22.45 -11.98
N VAL A 166 3.84 -22.30 -10.75
CA VAL A 166 4.47 -21.07 -10.27
C VAL A 166 5.99 -21.20 -10.40
N ILE A 167 6.61 -20.34 -11.19
CA ILE A 167 8.08 -20.30 -11.37
C ILE A 167 8.65 -19.16 -10.54
N GLY A 168 9.50 -19.51 -9.57
CA GLY A 168 10.09 -18.58 -8.60
C GLY A 168 9.32 -18.59 -7.27
N LEU A 169 10.03 -18.93 -6.18
CA LEU A 169 9.47 -19.04 -4.83
C LEU A 169 10.06 -17.97 -3.89
N GLY A 170 10.13 -16.73 -4.38
CA GLY A 170 10.29 -15.55 -3.52
C GLY A 170 8.95 -15.20 -2.84
N SER A 171 8.90 -14.07 -2.13
CA SER A 171 7.70 -13.63 -1.39
C SER A 171 6.43 -13.64 -2.27
N ILE A 172 6.50 -13.11 -3.48
CA ILE A 172 5.35 -13.09 -4.40
C ILE A 172 4.98 -14.50 -4.89
N GLY A 173 5.96 -15.35 -5.20
CA GLY A 173 5.67 -16.72 -5.64
C GLY A 173 5.03 -17.57 -4.55
N LEU A 174 5.46 -17.41 -3.29
CA LEU A 174 4.85 -18.07 -2.14
C LEU A 174 3.41 -17.56 -1.91
N LEU A 175 3.20 -16.24 -1.89
CA LEU A 175 1.86 -15.65 -1.79
C LEU A 175 0.93 -16.11 -2.92
N MET A 176 1.45 -16.17 -4.16
CA MET A 176 0.70 -16.67 -5.31
C MET A 176 0.27 -18.12 -5.10
N SER A 177 1.19 -18.97 -4.63
CA SER A 177 0.92 -20.38 -4.38
C SER A 177 -0.13 -20.59 -3.29
N GLU A 178 -0.05 -19.82 -2.18
CA GLU A 178 -1.03 -19.88 -1.11
C GLU A 178 -2.40 -19.34 -1.56
N ALA A 179 -2.42 -18.24 -2.33
CA ALA A 179 -3.66 -17.69 -2.89
C ALA A 179 -4.34 -18.68 -3.85
N LEU A 180 -3.59 -19.31 -4.76
CA LEU A 180 -4.09 -20.34 -5.69
C LEU A 180 -4.68 -21.51 -4.91
N LYS A 181 -3.98 -21.99 -3.88
CA LYS A 181 -4.46 -23.09 -3.02
C LYS A 181 -5.75 -22.72 -2.27
N ALA A 182 -5.86 -21.49 -1.78
CA ALA A 182 -7.04 -21.01 -1.07
C ALA A 182 -8.27 -20.81 -2.00
N MET A 183 -8.03 -20.58 -3.28
CA MET A 183 -9.08 -20.37 -4.28
C MET A 183 -9.56 -21.68 -4.93
N GLY A 184 -8.94 -22.84 -4.63
CA GLY A 184 -9.28 -24.16 -5.16
C GLY A 184 -8.48 -24.53 -6.39
#